data_e9952ada3df4402b63b7de6659acd97b
#
_entry.id   e9952ada3df4402b63b7de6659acd97b
#
_cell.length_a   1.000
_cell.length_b   1.000
_cell.length_c   1.000
_cell.angle_alpha   90.00
_cell.angle_beta   90.00
_cell.angle_gamma   90.00
#
_symmetry.space_group_name_H-M   'P 1'
#
loop_
_entity.id
_entity.type
_entity.pdbx_description
1 polymer ?
#
loop_
_entity_poly.entity_id
_entity_poly.type
_entity_poly.pdbx_seq_one_letter_code
_entity_poly.pdbx_strand_id
1 'polypeptide(L)'
;PITGKTWMDRNLGASQVATSSTDAAAYGDLYQWGRGADGHQCRNSATTSTLSSADQPSHGDFIIAPNSPYDWRSPQNTSLWQGMNGVNNPCPNGYRLPTETELNAERLSWSSTNAAGALSSPLKLPVAGSRGRNNGLLFVVGSNGFYWSSTFSGNLSRALAFDNSFAFTNFSDRAFGLTIRCIKN
;
A
#
# COMPACT_ATOMS: atom_id res chain seq x y z
N PRO A 1 -6.95 -15.15 10.22
CA PRO A 1 -8.08 -14.54 9.51
C PRO A 1 -9.18 -15.56 9.21
N ILE A 2 -10.43 -15.13 9.18
CA ILE A 2 -11.61 -15.98 8.86
C ILE A 2 -11.50 -16.53 7.43
N THR A 3 -10.77 -15.84 6.56
CA THR A 3 -10.54 -16.23 5.16
C THR A 3 -9.61 -17.45 4.98
N GLY A 4 -9.03 -18.00 6.05
CA GLY A 4 -8.08 -19.12 6.00
C GLY A 4 -6.71 -18.77 5.38
N LYS A 5 -6.48 -17.51 5.01
CA LYS A 5 -5.21 -17.04 4.46
C LYS A 5 -4.24 -16.63 5.56
N THR A 6 -2.95 -16.82 5.31
CA THR A 6 -1.87 -16.38 6.21
C THR A 6 -1.34 -15.02 5.76
N TRP A 7 -1.31 -14.06 6.66
CA TRP A 7 -0.83 -12.71 6.42
C TRP A 7 0.34 -12.39 7.35
N MET A 8 1.16 -11.42 6.98
CA MET A 8 2.07 -10.82 7.95
C MET A 8 1.26 -10.17 9.09
N ASP A 9 1.80 -10.20 10.30
CA ASP A 9 1.14 -9.68 11.50
C ASP A 9 1.09 -8.14 11.55
N ARG A 10 1.95 -7.46 10.76
CA ARG A 10 2.10 -6.00 10.73
C ARG A 10 2.28 -5.47 9.32
N ASN A 11 2.15 -4.17 9.15
CA ASN A 11 2.43 -3.48 7.89
C ASN A 11 3.93 -3.58 7.55
N LEU A 12 4.25 -3.60 6.28
CA LEU A 12 5.64 -3.61 5.83
C LEU A 12 6.34 -2.33 6.31
N GLY A 13 7.51 -2.48 6.94
CA GLY A 13 8.25 -1.38 7.57
C GLY A 13 7.77 -0.98 8.98
N ALA A 14 6.68 -1.59 9.50
CA ALA A 14 6.23 -1.31 10.87
C ALA A 14 7.09 -2.04 11.92
N SER A 15 7.33 -1.39 13.05
CA SER A 15 8.10 -1.96 14.15
C SER A 15 7.29 -2.92 15.04
N GLN A 16 5.94 -2.80 15.03
CA GLN A 16 5.06 -3.61 15.87
C GLN A 16 3.68 -3.85 15.22
N VAL A 17 2.94 -4.80 15.80
CA VAL A 17 1.51 -4.98 15.53
C VAL A 17 0.74 -3.81 16.13
N ALA A 18 -0.29 -3.32 15.45
CA ALA A 18 -1.08 -2.19 15.95
C ALA A 18 -1.82 -2.52 17.26
N THR A 19 -1.66 -1.66 18.24
CA THR A 19 -2.38 -1.69 19.54
C THR A 19 -3.61 -0.78 19.52
N SER A 20 -3.63 0.20 18.62
CA SER A 20 -4.78 1.07 18.34
C SER A 20 -4.80 1.44 16.84
N SER A 21 -5.92 1.99 16.36
CA SER A 21 -6.01 2.45 14.96
C SER A 21 -5.02 3.57 14.64
N THR A 22 -4.63 4.36 15.63
CA THR A 22 -3.70 5.49 15.51
C THR A 22 -2.30 5.20 16.06
N ASP A 23 -1.94 3.91 16.21
CA ASP A 23 -0.61 3.49 16.66
C ASP A 23 0.44 3.78 15.59
N ALA A 24 1.19 4.86 15.75
CA ALA A 24 2.17 5.33 14.79
C ALA A 24 3.31 4.33 14.53
N ALA A 25 3.68 3.51 15.52
CA ALA A 25 4.71 2.47 15.38
C ALA A 25 4.26 1.31 14.48
N ALA A 26 2.95 1.18 14.27
CA ALA A 26 2.35 0.16 13.40
C ALA A 26 2.01 0.67 11.99
N TYR A 27 2.21 1.94 11.68
CA TYR A 27 1.87 2.49 10.37
C TYR A 27 2.70 1.88 9.24
N GLY A 28 4.00 1.69 9.44
CA GLY A 28 4.93 1.21 8.41
C GLY A 28 5.18 2.22 7.31
N ASP A 29 5.71 1.73 6.21
CA ASP A 29 6.15 2.50 5.06
C ASP A 29 5.02 2.76 4.05
N LEU A 30 5.25 3.69 3.10
CA LEU A 30 4.30 4.11 2.07
C LEU A 30 4.93 3.92 0.68
N TYR A 31 4.52 2.87 -0.02
CA TYR A 31 5.07 2.45 -1.31
C TYR A 31 4.33 3.04 -2.49
N GLN A 32 5.03 3.48 -3.53
CA GLN A 32 4.47 3.73 -4.85
C GLN A 32 4.19 2.38 -5.54
N TRP A 33 3.04 2.24 -6.21
CA TRP A 33 2.62 0.95 -6.75
C TRP A 33 3.61 0.39 -7.77
N GLY A 34 4.02 -0.85 -7.60
CA GLY A 34 4.97 -1.51 -8.49
C GLY A 34 6.44 -1.23 -8.16
N ARG A 35 6.74 -0.44 -7.13
CA ARG A 35 8.11 -0.08 -6.76
C ARG A 35 8.64 -0.96 -5.62
N GLY A 36 9.90 -1.38 -5.70
CA GLY A 36 10.59 -2.15 -4.65
C GLY A 36 10.98 -1.27 -3.45
N ALA A 37 11.53 -1.87 -2.41
CA ALA A 37 12.03 -1.17 -1.22
C ALA A 37 13.41 -0.56 -1.51
N ASP A 38 13.46 0.56 -2.19
CA ASP A 38 14.68 1.27 -2.61
C ASP A 38 14.98 2.55 -1.79
N GLY A 39 14.17 2.82 -0.74
CA GLY A 39 14.28 3.99 0.13
C GLY A 39 13.12 4.98 -0.04
N HIS A 40 12.44 5.00 -1.20
CA HIS A 40 11.33 5.92 -1.46
C HIS A 40 10.15 5.74 -0.50
N GLN A 41 9.97 4.52 0.01
CA GLN A 41 8.86 4.14 0.88
C GLN A 41 8.95 4.78 2.27
N CYS A 42 10.12 5.23 2.69
CA CYS A 42 10.29 5.94 3.95
C CYS A 42 9.42 7.20 3.95
N ARG A 43 8.65 7.41 5.01
CA ARG A 43 7.69 8.51 5.11
C ARG A 43 8.29 9.90 4.95
N ASN A 44 9.58 10.04 5.17
CA ASN A 44 10.38 11.26 5.09
C ASN A 44 11.46 11.25 4.00
N SER A 45 11.41 10.28 3.05
CA SER A 45 12.36 10.28 1.93
C SER A 45 12.26 11.57 1.12
N ALA A 46 13.37 11.97 0.51
CA ALA A 46 13.39 13.11 -0.40
C ALA A 46 12.43 12.90 -1.58
N THR A 47 12.18 13.93 -2.36
CA THR A 47 11.29 13.88 -3.52
C THR A 47 12.00 14.32 -4.79
N THR A 48 11.58 13.76 -5.93
CA THR A 48 11.99 14.19 -7.27
C THR A 48 10.79 14.26 -8.21
N SER A 49 10.83 15.11 -9.22
CA SER A 49 9.81 15.18 -10.27
C SER A 49 10.21 14.44 -11.56
N THR A 50 11.41 13.86 -11.59
CA THR A 50 11.89 13.08 -12.73
C THR A 50 11.29 11.68 -12.68
N LEU A 51 10.45 11.34 -13.67
CA LEU A 51 9.88 10.00 -13.80
C LEU A 51 10.97 8.99 -14.14
N SER A 52 10.86 7.77 -13.60
CA SER A 52 11.77 6.69 -13.95
C SER A 52 11.39 6.06 -15.30
N SER A 53 12.37 5.76 -16.14
CA SER A 53 12.20 4.90 -17.31
C SER A 53 12.53 3.43 -17.01
N ALA A 54 13.09 3.14 -15.83
CA ALA A 54 13.47 1.82 -15.39
C ALA A 54 12.48 1.27 -14.36
N ASP A 55 12.41 -0.06 -14.24
CA ASP A 55 11.59 -0.75 -13.23
C ASP A 55 12.14 -0.55 -11.81
N GLN A 56 13.44 -0.33 -11.70
CA GLN A 56 14.15 -0.05 -10.45
C GLN A 56 14.88 1.29 -10.61
N PRO A 57 14.34 2.40 -10.08
CA PRO A 57 15.04 3.66 -10.04
C PRO A 57 16.36 3.52 -9.27
N SER A 58 17.39 4.23 -9.71
CA SER A 58 18.73 4.18 -9.07
C SER A 58 18.85 5.07 -7.82
N HIS A 59 17.72 5.50 -7.25
CA HIS A 59 17.66 6.40 -6.09
C HIS A 59 16.45 6.08 -5.22
N GLY A 60 16.49 6.49 -3.95
CA GLY A 60 15.44 6.33 -2.95
C GLY A 60 14.48 7.52 -2.81
N ASP A 61 14.44 8.45 -3.77
CA ASP A 61 13.52 9.58 -3.70
C ASP A 61 12.11 9.17 -4.08
N PHE A 62 11.10 9.73 -3.42
CA PHE A 62 9.70 9.59 -3.81
C PHE A 62 9.44 10.38 -5.09
N ILE A 63 8.95 9.73 -6.14
CA ILE A 63 8.76 10.36 -7.46
C ILE A 63 7.39 11.04 -7.52
N ILE A 64 7.39 12.38 -7.64
CA ILE A 64 6.18 13.19 -7.82
C ILE A 64 5.71 13.06 -9.27
N ALA A 65 4.43 12.69 -9.46
CA ALA A 65 3.82 12.54 -10.78
C ALA A 65 2.45 13.24 -10.83
N PRO A 66 2.42 14.58 -10.97
CA PRO A 66 1.17 15.35 -10.97
C PRO A 66 0.37 15.23 -12.26
N ASN A 67 0.97 14.73 -13.35
CA ASN A 67 0.36 14.64 -14.67
C ASN A 67 -0.05 13.21 -15.02
N SER A 68 -1.11 13.08 -15.85
CA SER A 68 -1.55 11.78 -16.36
C SER A 68 -0.40 11.06 -17.08
N PRO A 69 -0.25 9.76 -16.91
CA PRO A 69 -1.14 8.79 -16.23
C PRO A 69 -0.94 8.65 -14.71
N TYR A 70 -0.27 9.62 -14.05
CA TYR A 70 -0.07 9.67 -12.59
C TYR A 70 0.70 8.45 -12.05
N ASP A 71 1.73 8.05 -12.79
CA ASP A 71 2.62 6.96 -12.44
C ASP A 71 4.05 7.48 -12.24
N TRP A 72 4.77 6.90 -11.30
CA TRP A 72 6.18 7.22 -11.05
C TRP A 72 7.10 6.78 -12.19
N ARG A 73 6.61 5.85 -13.04
CA ARG A 73 7.35 5.26 -14.16
C ARG A 73 6.69 5.59 -15.51
N SER A 74 7.51 5.89 -16.51
CA SER A 74 7.06 6.09 -17.89
C SER A 74 7.98 5.33 -18.87
N PRO A 75 7.42 4.44 -19.74
CA PRO A 75 6.01 3.98 -19.78
C PRO A 75 5.62 3.14 -18.55
N GLN A 76 4.32 3.03 -18.27
CA GLN A 76 3.80 2.22 -17.17
C GLN A 76 4.16 0.73 -17.34
N ASN A 77 4.40 0.02 -16.23
CA ASN A 77 4.60 -1.42 -16.20
C ASN A 77 3.66 -2.08 -15.19
N THR A 78 2.81 -3.00 -15.65
CA THR A 78 1.80 -3.67 -14.83
C THR A 78 2.31 -4.95 -14.18
N SER A 79 3.50 -5.44 -14.53
CA SER A 79 3.99 -6.75 -14.10
C SER A 79 4.83 -6.71 -12.82
N LEU A 80 5.15 -5.53 -12.29
CA LEU A 80 6.16 -5.33 -11.26
C LEU A 80 5.82 -6.00 -9.91
N TRP A 81 4.54 -6.11 -9.57
CA TRP A 81 4.05 -6.73 -8.32
C TRP A 81 3.21 -7.99 -8.55
N GLN A 82 3.34 -8.63 -9.70
CA GLN A 82 2.53 -9.79 -10.02
C GLN A 82 3.11 -11.07 -9.39
N GLY A 83 2.39 -11.57 -8.38
CA GLY A 83 2.77 -12.79 -7.66
C GLY A 83 4.04 -12.65 -6.81
N MET A 84 4.54 -13.78 -6.37
CA MET A 84 5.72 -13.85 -5.49
C MET A 84 7.02 -13.47 -6.22
N ASN A 85 7.07 -13.72 -7.53
CA ASN A 85 8.25 -13.49 -8.36
C ASN A 85 8.20 -12.15 -9.12
N GLY A 86 7.28 -11.24 -8.78
CA GLY A 86 7.26 -9.90 -9.32
C GLY A 86 8.61 -9.21 -9.07
N VAL A 87 9.21 -8.60 -10.10
CA VAL A 87 10.60 -8.10 -10.05
C VAL A 87 10.82 -7.08 -8.92
N ASN A 88 9.78 -6.35 -8.55
CA ASN A 88 9.79 -5.36 -7.47
C ASN A 88 8.94 -5.77 -6.27
N ASN A 89 8.60 -7.07 -6.10
CA ASN A 89 7.84 -7.52 -4.93
C ASN A 89 8.58 -7.12 -3.64
N PRO A 90 8.04 -6.20 -2.81
CA PRO A 90 8.74 -5.74 -1.60
C PRO A 90 8.52 -6.68 -0.40
N CYS A 91 7.64 -7.67 -0.53
CA CYS A 91 7.33 -8.61 0.54
C CYS A 91 8.46 -9.60 0.78
N PRO A 92 8.63 -10.12 2.00
CA PRO A 92 9.62 -11.16 2.30
C PRO A 92 9.41 -12.43 1.49
N ASN A 93 10.44 -13.27 1.40
CA ASN A 93 10.36 -14.56 0.72
C ASN A 93 9.16 -15.40 1.20
N GLY A 94 8.43 -15.97 0.24
CA GLY A 94 7.20 -16.72 0.50
C GLY A 94 5.94 -15.86 0.65
N TYR A 95 6.09 -14.53 0.58
CA TYR A 95 4.99 -13.58 0.64
C TYR A 95 4.92 -12.73 -0.64
N ARG A 96 3.76 -12.16 -0.89
CA ARG A 96 3.46 -11.25 -1.99
C ARG A 96 2.46 -10.19 -1.57
N LEU A 97 2.19 -9.23 -2.42
CA LEU A 97 1.04 -8.37 -2.24
C LEU A 97 -0.26 -9.19 -2.40
N PRO A 98 -1.29 -8.85 -1.63
CA PRO A 98 -2.63 -9.41 -1.85
C PRO A 98 -3.22 -8.90 -3.16
N THR A 99 -4.09 -9.69 -3.77
CA THR A 99 -4.98 -9.22 -4.83
C THR A 99 -6.12 -8.37 -4.23
N GLU A 100 -6.84 -7.61 -5.06
CA GLU A 100 -8.05 -6.91 -4.62
C GLU A 100 -9.09 -7.88 -4.03
N THR A 101 -9.28 -9.04 -4.67
CA THR A 101 -10.21 -10.07 -4.20
C THR A 101 -9.86 -10.55 -2.80
N GLU A 102 -8.58 -10.75 -2.48
CA GLU A 102 -8.13 -11.18 -1.16
C GLU A 102 -8.33 -10.08 -0.11
N LEU A 103 -8.00 -8.82 -0.43
CA LEU A 103 -8.28 -7.68 0.45
C LEU A 103 -9.77 -7.49 0.69
N ASN A 104 -10.58 -7.64 -0.34
CA ASN A 104 -12.04 -7.50 -0.23
C ASN A 104 -12.67 -8.64 0.60
N ALA A 105 -12.19 -9.87 0.44
CA ALA A 105 -12.63 -11.00 1.27
C ALA A 105 -12.29 -10.77 2.75
N GLU A 106 -11.09 -10.25 3.05
CA GLU A 106 -10.70 -9.86 4.40
C GLU A 106 -11.60 -8.76 4.95
N ARG A 107 -11.83 -7.68 4.20
CA ARG A 107 -12.73 -6.59 4.58
C ARG A 107 -14.15 -7.06 4.88
N LEU A 108 -14.68 -7.96 4.07
CA LEU A 108 -16.03 -8.52 4.25
C LEU A 108 -16.15 -9.42 5.49
N SER A 109 -15.02 -9.89 6.04
CA SER A 109 -14.98 -10.68 7.28
C SER A 109 -15.00 -9.83 8.56
N TRP A 110 -14.87 -8.50 8.45
CA TRP A 110 -14.82 -7.60 9.60
C TRP A 110 -16.17 -7.49 10.29
N SER A 111 -16.16 -7.28 11.60
CA SER A 111 -17.36 -7.05 12.42
C SER A 111 -18.10 -5.75 12.08
N SER A 112 -17.37 -4.77 11.51
CA SER A 112 -17.90 -3.52 10.96
C SER A 112 -17.04 -3.07 9.77
N THR A 113 -17.68 -2.48 8.76
CA THR A 113 -17.01 -2.05 7.51
C THR A 113 -16.43 -0.64 7.66
N ASN A 114 -15.49 -0.46 8.60
CA ASN A 114 -14.83 0.80 8.93
C ASN A 114 -13.50 0.55 9.67
N ALA A 115 -12.84 1.62 10.13
CA ALA A 115 -11.56 1.53 10.86
C ALA A 115 -11.64 0.70 12.15
N ALA A 116 -12.78 0.70 12.85
CA ALA A 116 -12.95 -0.12 14.04
C ALA A 116 -12.94 -1.62 13.70
N GLY A 117 -13.63 -2.02 12.63
CA GLY A 117 -13.59 -3.40 12.13
C GLY A 117 -12.21 -3.80 11.61
N ALA A 118 -11.53 -2.89 10.91
CA ALA A 118 -10.17 -3.12 10.42
C ALA A 118 -9.17 -3.40 11.56
N LEU A 119 -9.25 -2.64 12.66
CA LEU A 119 -8.44 -2.85 13.84
C LEU A 119 -8.85 -4.10 14.64
N SER A 120 -10.15 -4.37 14.73
CA SER A 120 -10.67 -5.54 15.47
C SER A 120 -10.39 -6.86 14.75
N SER A 121 -10.13 -6.82 13.43
CA SER A 121 -9.77 -7.99 12.65
C SER A 121 -8.43 -8.59 13.12
N PRO A 122 -8.16 -9.86 12.83
CA PRO A 122 -6.86 -10.45 13.11
C PRO A 122 -5.68 -9.72 12.47
N LEU A 123 -5.91 -8.96 11.41
CA LEU A 123 -4.86 -8.18 10.74
C LEU A 123 -4.51 -6.88 11.48
N LYS A 124 -5.39 -6.35 12.33
CA LYS A 124 -5.16 -5.12 13.11
C LYS A 124 -4.62 -3.98 12.24
N LEU A 125 -5.37 -3.62 11.18
CA LEU A 125 -4.95 -2.61 10.22
C LEU A 125 -5.13 -1.19 10.80
N PRO A 126 -4.04 -0.40 10.96
CA PRO A 126 -4.13 0.98 11.43
C PRO A 126 -4.44 1.97 10.30
N VAL A 127 -4.84 3.19 10.69
CA VAL A 127 -5.12 4.31 9.78
C VAL A 127 -3.83 5.08 9.46
N ALA A 128 -2.97 4.47 8.68
CA ALA A 128 -1.59 4.91 8.41
C ALA A 128 -1.49 6.14 7.48
N GLY A 129 -2.59 6.58 6.86
CA GLY A 129 -2.61 7.65 5.87
C GLY A 129 -2.01 7.26 4.53
N SER A 130 -1.66 8.28 3.75
CA SER A 130 -1.05 8.14 2.42
C SER A 130 0.01 9.21 2.19
N ARG A 131 0.80 9.06 1.12
CA ARG A 131 1.73 10.07 0.62
C ARG A 131 1.30 10.55 -0.76
N GLY A 132 1.18 11.85 -0.92
CA GLY A 132 0.60 12.48 -2.09
C GLY A 132 1.48 12.41 -3.33
N ARG A 133 0.91 12.05 -4.48
CA ARG A 133 1.60 11.99 -5.77
C ARG A 133 1.98 13.34 -6.35
N ASN A 134 1.36 14.43 -5.87
CA ASN A 134 1.57 15.78 -6.42
C ASN A 134 2.71 16.54 -5.74
N ASN A 135 2.99 16.21 -4.47
CA ASN A 135 3.90 17.01 -3.63
C ASN A 135 4.71 16.17 -2.64
N GLY A 136 4.46 14.86 -2.55
CA GLY A 136 5.15 13.96 -1.63
C GLY A 136 4.84 14.20 -0.14
N LEU A 137 3.80 14.98 0.19
CA LEU A 137 3.39 15.22 1.57
C LEU A 137 2.53 14.06 2.11
N LEU A 138 2.52 13.91 3.42
CA LEU A 138 1.65 12.96 4.11
C LEU A 138 0.23 13.54 4.24
N PHE A 139 -0.78 12.70 4.00
CA PHE A 139 -2.19 13.06 4.09
C PHE A 139 -2.96 12.08 4.98
N VAL A 140 -3.94 12.59 5.70
CA VAL A 140 -4.94 11.87 6.49
C VAL A 140 -4.36 10.78 7.41
N VAL A 141 -3.14 11.00 7.88
CA VAL A 141 -2.48 10.13 8.88
C VAL A 141 -3.28 10.18 10.17
N GLY A 142 -3.57 9.01 10.74
CA GLY A 142 -4.37 8.89 11.96
C GLY A 142 -5.89 8.97 11.73
N SER A 143 -6.35 9.09 10.47
CA SER A 143 -7.78 9.12 10.14
C SER A 143 -8.19 8.10 9.08
N ASN A 144 -7.34 7.84 8.08
CA ASN A 144 -7.65 6.91 6.98
C ASN A 144 -6.58 5.84 6.83
N GLY A 145 -7.01 4.62 6.48
CA GLY A 145 -6.13 3.53 6.07
C GLY A 145 -6.24 3.30 4.56
N PHE A 146 -5.09 3.14 3.89
CA PHE A 146 -5.02 2.80 2.45
C PHE A 146 -3.99 1.69 2.25
N TYR A 147 -4.42 0.59 1.63
CA TYR A 147 -3.61 -0.61 1.47
C TYR A 147 -3.57 -1.07 0.03
N TRP A 148 -2.39 -1.12 -0.57
CA TRP A 148 -2.22 -1.59 -1.94
C TRP A 148 -2.63 -3.05 -2.13
N SER A 149 -3.23 -3.33 -3.28
CA SER A 149 -3.26 -4.67 -3.87
C SER A 149 -2.30 -4.76 -5.06
N SER A 150 -1.99 -5.98 -5.50
CA SER A 150 -1.28 -6.21 -6.76
C SER A 150 -2.16 -6.02 -8.00
N THR A 151 -3.48 -5.91 -7.82
CA THR A 151 -4.44 -5.77 -8.91
C THR A 151 -4.35 -4.38 -9.56
N PHE A 152 -4.39 -4.34 -10.88
CA PHE A 152 -4.45 -3.12 -11.68
C PHE A 152 -5.65 -3.13 -12.62
N SER A 153 -6.02 -1.96 -13.12
CA SER A 153 -7.09 -1.79 -14.11
C SER A 153 -6.74 -0.57 -14.99
N GLY A 154 -6.37 -0.82 -16.23
CA GLY A 154 -5.85 0.22 -17.12
C GLY A 154 -4.63 0.92 -16.50
N ASN A 155 -4.67 2.24 -16.43
CA ASN A 155 -3.60 3.07 -15.86
C ASN A 155 -3.61 3.13 -14.32
N LEU A 156 -4.66 2.62 -13.68
CA LEU A 156 -4.87 2.69 -12.23
C LEU A 156 -4.54 1.36 -11.56
N SER A 157 -4.37 1.40 -10.26
CA SER A 157 -4.27 0.21 -9.40
C SER A 157 -5.38 0.18 -8.38
N ARG A 158 -5.57 -0.98 -7.73
CA ARG A 158 -6.65 -1.17 -6.75
C ARG A 158 -6.08 -1.14 -5.34
N ALA A 159 -6.80 -0.51 -4.45
CA ALA A 159 -6.46 -0.41 -3.03
C ALA A 159 -7.70 -0.60 -2.15
N LEU A 160 -7.49 -1.14 -0.95
CA LEU A 160 -8.46 -1.07 0.13
C LEU A 160 -8.33 0.29 0.81
N ALA A 161 -9.45 0.98 1.00
CA ALA A 161 -9.53 2.24 1.72
C ALA A 161 -10.56 2.13 2.85
N PHE A 162 -10.28 2.74 4.01
CA PHE A 162 -11.23 2.82 5.12
C PHE A 162 -10.97 4.02 6.01
N ASP A 163 -12.02 4.47 6.67
CA ASP A 163 -12.02 5.50 7.72
C ASP A 163 -13.00 5.11 8.83
N ASN A 164 -13.39 6.05 9.67
CA ASN A 164 -14.32 5.80 10.78
C ASN A 164 -15.75 5.49 10.32
N SER A 165 -16.11 5.77 9.07
CA SER A 165 -17.47 5.66 8.55
C SER A 165 -17.65 4.42 7.67
N PHE A 166 -16.68 4.08 6.82
CA PHE A 166 -16.81 3.01 5.83
C PHE A 166 -15.47 2.39 5.42
N ALA A 167 -15.55 1.24 4.76
CA ALA A 167 -14.43 0.58 4.09
C ALA A 167 -14.86 0.03 2.73
N PHE A 168 -14.03 0.24 1.71
CA PHE A 168 -14.30 -0.18 0.33
C PHE A 168 -12.99 -0.39 -0.45
N THR A 169 -13.07 -1.08 -1.59
CA THR A 169 -11.95 -1.10 -2.55
C THR A 169 -12.10 0.05 -3.54
N ASN A 170 -11.00 0.71 -3.86
CA ASN A 170 -10.99 1.90 -4.71
C ASN A 170 -9.90 1.84 -5.78
N PHE A 171 -10.07 2.63 -6.82
CA PHE A 171 -9.02 2.94 -7.77
C PHE A 171 -8.06 3.97 -7.17
N SER A 172 -6.78 3.82 -7.46
CA SER A 172 -5.76 4.74 -7.00
C SER A 172 -4.66 4.90 -8.05
N ASP A 173 -4.17 6.13 -8.21
CA ASP A 173 -3.04 6.42 -9.07
C ASP A 173 -1.75 5.79 -8.51
N ARG A 174 -0.92 5.22 -9.37
CA ARG A 174 0.24 4.42 -8.97
C ARG A 174 1.33 5.22 -8.28
N ALA A 175 1.38 6.52 -8.52
CA ALA A 175 2.34 7.41 -7.86
C ALA A 175 1.98 7.81 -6.43
N PHE A 176 0.78 7.49 -5.92
CA PHE A 176 0.52 7.61 -4.48
C PHE A 176 1.40 6.65 -3.68
N GLY A 177 1.83 7.08 -2.50
CA GLY A 177 2.44 6.19 -1.51
C GLY A 177 1.36 5.64 -0.58
N LEU A 178 1.11 4.31 -0.63
CA LEU A 178 0.16 3.64 0.26
C LEU A 178 0.84 2.48 0.99
N THR A 179 0.19 2.00 2.04
CA THR A 179 0.68 0.93 2.90
C THR A 179 0.59 -0.44 2.21
N ILE A 180 1.47 -1.37 2.61
CA ILE A 180 1.43 -2.77 2.18
C ILE A 180 1.25 -3.68 3.39
N ARG A 181 0.33 -4.64 3.27
CA ARG A 181 0.19 -5.80 4.14
C ARG A 181 0.37 -7.06 3.28
N CYS A 182 1.48 -7.75 3.47
CA CYS A 182 1.82 -8.93 2.68
C CYS A 182 0.99 -10.16 3.09
N ILE A 183 0.70 -11.00 2.10
CA ILE A 183 0.00 -12.28 2.26
C ILE A 183 0.93 -13.42 1.83
N LYS A 184 0.86 -14.55 2.54
CA LYS A 184 1.61 -15.76 2.15
C LYS A 184 1.04 -16.33 0.86
N ASN A 185 1.92 -16.80 -0.01
CA ASN A 185 1.50 -17.37 -1.28
C ASN A 185 0.81 -18.73 -1.09
#